data_a537d7947341a30228aa3fc6b1f05198
#
_entry.id   a537d7947341a30228aa3fc6b1f05198
#
_cell.length_a   1.000
_cell.length_b   1.000
_cell.length_c   1.000
_cell.angle_alpha   90.00
_cell.angle_beta   90.00
_cell.angle_gamma   90.00
#
_symmetry.space_group_name_H-M   'P 1'
#
loop_
_entity.id
_entity.type
_entity.pdbx_description
1 polymer ?
#
loop_
_entity_poly.entity_id
_entity_poly.type
_entity_poly.pdbx_seq_one_letter_code
_entity_poly.pdbx_strand_id
1 'polypeptide(L)'
;MRCTVYARWFLWALLLSSLGLHAGPPAWAAEKTGVHWWQAMRGQLEDAVEELAQQFNASQSTYEVRPWYAGTYAETLTAALAASQAHHPPHLVQVFEVGTQTMLLSGAVYPVYQLMQDHHIAIDWSTFIAPVLSYYSKQGRLYSMPFNASTPILYYNKDAFGRAGLDPTRPPRTWQEVEAFSTTLLRAGAAPCGFTVGWPSWTMVENMHAWHNQPFATKYNGFAGLATKLLINGAFGVKHIGQLAAWQQAHIFRYGGRERAADSTFLQGECAMYIQSSALIGEFMRHCPFPWGTGELPHWGAPYPKQNSLIGGATLWVMQGHRLEEYAGVAQFLQFLARPAQQEAWHRQTGYLAISQPALDALQTAGYFQQVPVQWTAFGQLTRAAPTVHSRGIRLGDFVQIRDIIEAELEAIFAGQKTAQQGLDEAVDMSTAVLQAFAARYR
;
A
#
# COMPACT_ATOMS: atom_id res chain seq x y z
N MET A 1 -70.43 -15.51 68.08
CA MET A 1 -71.49 -14.48 68.03
C MET A 1 -71.46 -13.90 66.59
N ARG A 2 -72.44 -14.28 65.80
CA ARG A 2 -73.55 -13.45 65.27
C ARG A 2 -73.06 -12.19 64.57
N CYS A 3 -73.36 -11.87 63.31
CA CYS A 3 -74.56 -12.08 62.50
C CYS A 3 -74.24 -11.78 61.00
N THR A 4 -74.82 -12.58 60.15
CA THR A 4 -75.30 -12.37 58.82
C THR A 4 -75.90 -10.96 58.56
N VAL A 5 -75.83 -10.48 57.31
CA VAL A 5 -77.01 -10.03 56.51
C VAL A 5 -76.57 -9.83 55.01
N TYR A 6 -77.48 -10.35 54.14
CA TYR A 6 -77.55 -10.31 52.70
C TYR A 6 -77.86 -8.92 52.12
N ALA A 7 -77.46 -8.61 50.89
CA ALA A 7 -78.38 -8.00 49.91
C ALA A 7 -77.76 -8.04 48.47
N ARG A 8 -78.60 -8.45 47.59
CA ARG A 8 -78.59 -8.67 46.16
C ARG A 8 -78.60 -7.34 45.32
N TRP A 9 -78.41 -7.53 44.00
CA TRP A 9 -78.82 -6.74 42.80
C TRP A 9 -77.68 -5.90 42.22
N PHE A 10 -77.33 -5.89 40.90
CA PHE A 10 -77.97 -6.11 39.61
C PHE A 10 -76.86 -6.21 38.53
N LEU A 11 -77.06 -7.03 37.51
CA LEU A 11 -76.28 -7.14 36.27
C LEU A 11 -76.37 -5.84 35.46
N TRP A 12 -75.22 -5.36 34.91
CA TRP A 12 -75.12 -4.68 33.67
C TRP A 12 -73.90 -5.22 32.88
N ALA A 13 -74.18 -5.95 31.79
CA ALA A 13 -73.20 -6.39 30.84
C ALA A 13 -72.85 -5.19 29.89
N LEU A 14 -71.65 -4.74 29.96
CA LEU A 14 -71.07 -3.81 28.96
C LEU A 14 -70.14 -4.62 28.08
N LEU A 15 -70.60 -4.93 26.87
CA LEU A 15 -69.77 -5.42 25.74
C LEU A 15 -68.81 -4.32 25.33
N LEU A 16 -67.54 -4.39 25.80
CA LEU A 16 -66.40 -3.65 25.21
C LEU A 16 -65.81 -4.54 24.13
N SER A 17 -66.15 -4.20 22.85
CA SER A 17 -65.49 -4.69 21.68
C SER A 17 -64.01 -4.18 21.71
N SER A 18 -63.10 -5.05 22.13
CA SER A 18 -61.64 -4.85 21.97
C SER A 18 -61.29 -4.96 20.49
N LEU A 19 -61.11 -3.81 19.83
CA LEU A 19 -60.33 -3.75 18.61
C LEU A 19 -58.89 -4.15 18.98
N GLY A 20 -58.56 -5.41 18.80
CA GLY A 20 -57.19 -5.90 18.85
C GLY A 20 -56.45 -5.31 17.64
N LEU A 21 -55.67 -4.25 17.89
CA LEU A 21 -54.57 -3.88 17.01
C LEU A 21 -53.61 -5.11 16.99
N HIS A 22 -53.73 -5.94 15.97
CA HIS A 22 -52.71 -6.92 15.65
C HIS A 22 -51.50 -6.13 15.19
N ALA A 23 -50.58 -5.80 16.10
CA ALA A 23 -49.22 -5.46 15.74
C ALA A 23 -48.67 -6.67 14.99
N GLY A 24 -48.51 -6.53 13.68
CA GLY A 24 -47.83 -7.52 12.86
C GLY A 24 -46.48 -7.86 13.51
N PRO A 25 -45.95 -9.08 13.29
CA PRO A 25 -44.65 -9.44 13.82
C PRO A 25 -43.66 -8.35 13.44
N PRO A 26 -42.72 -7.97 14.35
CA PRO A 26 -41.69 -6.97 14.00
C PRO A 26 -41.04 -7.45 12.70
N ALA A 27 -41.01 -6.57 11.71
CA ALA A 27 -40.29 -6.85 10.48
C ALA A 27 -38.83 -7.13 10.91
N TRP A 28 -38.44 -8.39 10.89
CA TRP A 28 -37.06 -8.79 11.09
C TRP A 28 -36.28 -8.04 10.00
N ALA A 29 -35.39 -7.19 10.42
CA ALA A 29 -34.50 -6.55 9.47
C ALA A 29 -33.82 -7.68 8.69
N ALA A 30 -34.03 -7.69 7.37
CA ALA A 30 -33.43 -8.72 6.51
C ALA A 30 -31.92 -8.73 6.79
N GLU A 31 -31.37 -9.91 7.04
CA GLU A 31 -29.94 -10.05 7.27
C GLU A 31 -29.19 -9.53 6.06
N LYS A 32 -28.23 -8.63 6.29
CA LYS A 32 -27.43 -8.08 5.19
C LYS A 32 -26.57 -9.17 4.55
N THR A 33 -26.41 -9.12 3.23
CA THR A 33 -25.48 -10.01 2.52
C THR A 33 -24.03 -9.65 2.92
N GLY A 34 -23.32 -10.61 3.52
CA GLY A 34 -21.94 -10.42 4.00
C GLY A 34 -20.92 -10.41 2.86
N VAL A 35 -19.98 -9.48 2.92
CA VAL A 35 -18.82 -9.37 2.02
C VAL A 35 -17.56 -9.46 2.88
N HIS A 36 -16.84 -10.57 2.80
CA HIS A 36 -15.59 -10.76 3.55
C HIS A 36 -14.41 -10.15 2.81
N TRP A 37 -13.69 -9.27 3.50
CA TRP A 37 -12.51 -8.58 2.99
C TRP A 37 -11.28 -8.94 3.83
N TRP A 38 -10.34 -9.70 3.25
CA TRP A 38 -9.05 -9.97 3.88
C TRP A 38 -8.08 -8.84 3.61
N GLN A 39 -7.53 -8.26 4.67
CA GLN A 39 -6.65 -7.11 4.64
C GLN A 39 -5.38 -7.35 5.46
N ALA A 40 -4.33 -6.55 5.23
CA ALA A 40 -3.00 -6.71 5.80
C ALA A 40 -2.53 -5.49 6.61
N MET A 41 -3.44 -4.63 7.02
CA MET A 41 -3.14 -3.41 7.76
C MET A 41 -3.34 -3.59 9.26
N ARG A 42 -2.49 -2.94 10.05
CA ARG A 42 -2.57 -2.93 11.52
C ARG A 42 -2.54 -1.52 12.10
N GLY A 43 -2.95 -1.41 13.36
CA GLY A 43 -2.98 -0.17 14.11
C GLY A 43 -3.86 0.87 13.43
N GLN A 44 -3.42 2.09 13.30
CA GLN A 44 -4.20 3.18 12.70
C GLN A 44 -4.70 2.90 11.27
N LEU A 45 -3.97 2.10 10.49
CA LEU A 45 -4.41 1.72 9.16
C LEU A 45 -5.54 0.68 9.21
N GLU A 46 -5.53 -0.20 10.21
CA GLU A 46 -6.62 -1.13 10.49
C GLU A 46 -7.87 -0.34 10.92
N ASP A 47 -7.73 0.62 11.84
CA ASP A 47 -8.84 1.50 12.25
C ASP A 47 -9.45 2.24 11.04
N ALA A 48 -8.60 2.73 10.12
CA ALA A 48 -9.06 3.40 8.90
C ALA A 48 -9.80 2.45 7.94
N VAL A 49 -9.37 1.19 7.83
CA VAL A 49 -10.06 0.15 7.06
C VAL A 49 -11.43 -0.18 7.66
N GLU A 50 -11.49 -0.35 8.98
CA GLU A 50 -12.73 -0.58 9.70
C GLU A 50 -13.71 0.60 9.53
N GLU A 51 -13.22 1.83 9.62
CA GLU A 51 -14.03 3.03 9.41
C GLU A 51 -14.63 3.08 7.99
N LEU A 52 -13.84 2.77 6.95
CA LEU A 52 -14.34 2.68 5.56
C LEU A 52 -15.47 1.65 5.43
N ALA A 53 -15.29 0.46 6.01
CA ALA A 53 -16.31 -0.58 6.00
C ALA A 53 -17.58 -0.13 6.75
N GLN A 54 -17.45 0.49 7.93
CA GLN A 54 -18.55 1.01 8.71
C GLN A 54 -19.31 2.11 7.95
N GLN A 55 -18.62 3.06 7.30
CA GLN A 55 -19.23 4.10 6.49
C GLN A 55 -20.05 3.51 5.33
N PHE A 56 -19.50 2.51 4.62
CA PHE A 56 -20.25 1.81 3.58
C PHE A 56 -21.47 1.08 4.17
N ASN A 57 -21.28 0.32 5.25
CA ASN A 57 -22.33 -0.46 5.90
C ASN A 57 -23.48 0.42 6.43
N ALA A 58 -23.18 1.64 6.87
CA ALA A 58 -24.17 2.62 7.32
C ALA A 58 -24.89 3.33 6.16
N SER A 59 -24.28 3.41 4.97
CA SER A 59 -24.82 4.13 3.81
C SER A 59 -25.93 3.38 3.07
N GLN A 60 -26.16 2.12 3.39
CA GLN A 60 -27.17 1.24 2.76
C GLN A 60 -27.58 0.09 3.70
N SER A 61 -28.66 -0.64 3.36
CA SER A 61 -29.25 -1.68 4.23
C SER A 61 -29.09 -3.12 3.71
N THR A 62 -28.46 -3.31 2.55
CA THR A 62 -28.46 -4.60 1.83
C THR A 62 -27.20 -5.42 2.09
N TYR A 63 -26.04 -4.76 2.21
CA TYR A 63 -24.73 -5.42 2.29
C TYR A 63 -24.00 -5.05 3.58
N GLU A 64 -23.12 -5.96 4.01
CA GLU A 64 -22.22 -5.73 5.14
C GLU A 64 -20.80 -6.16 4.77
N VAL A 65 -19.90 -5.19 4.60
CA VAL A 65 -18.47 -5.46 4.44
C VAL A 65 -17.84 -5.73 5.79
N ARG A 66 -17.12 -6.85 5.90
CA ARG A 66 -16.47 -7.35 7.11
C ARG A 66 -14.97 -7.48 6.85
N PRO A 67 -14.16 -6.46 7.23
CA PRO A 67 -12.72 -6.57 7.17
C PRO A 67 -12.20 -7.64 8.13
N TRP A 68 -11.12 -8.31 7.71
CA TRP A 68 -10.44 -9.31 8.54
C TRP A 68 -8.94 -9.19 8.32
N TYR A 69 -8.17 -9.00 9.39
CA TYR A 69 -6.72 -9.02 9.31
C TYR A 69 -6.24 -10.46 9.04
N ALA A 70 -5.65 -10.70 7.87
CA ALA A 70 -5.23 -12.02 7.41
C ALA A 70 -3.70 -12.23 7.50
N GLY A 71 -2.98 -11.36 8.21
CA GLY A 71 -1.53 -11.39 8.33
C GLY A 71 -0.84 -10.25 7.56
N THR A 72 0.48 -10.35 7.41
CA THR A 72 1.28 -9.46 6.55
C THR A 72 0.81 -9.55 5.10
N TYR A 73 1.28 -8.66 4.23
CA TYR A 73 0.95 -8.72 2.81
C TYR A 73 1.30 -10.08 2.16
N ALA A 74 2.46 -10.66 2.51
CA ALA A 74 2.90 -11.95 1.99
C ALA A 74 2.02 -13.09 2.51
N GLU A 75 1.70 -13.09 3.80
CA GLU A 75 0.80 -14.07 4.43
C GLU A 75 -0.61 -13.98 3.86
N THR A 76 -1.14 -12.75 3.70
CA THR A 76 -2.48 -12.52 3.13
C THR A 76 -2.59 -13.05 1.69
N LEU A 77 -1.59 -12.80 0.84
CA LEU A 77 -1.54 -13.34 -0.52
C LEU A 77 -1.52 -14.87 -0.50
N THR A 78 -0.64 -15.46 0.30
CA THR A 78 -0.48 -16.91 0.41
C THR A 78 -1.77 -17.58 0.91
N ALA A 79 -2.35 -17.02 1.96
CA ALA A 79 -3.60 -17.52 2.55
C ALA A 79 -4.78 -17.43 1.55
N ALA A 80 -4.90 -16.32 0.79
CA ALA A 80 -5.96 -16.15 -0.19
C ALA A 80 -5.86 -17.15 -1.35
N LEU A 81 -4.65 -17.42 -1.84
CA LEU A 81 -4.44 -18.43 -2.89
C LEU A 81 -4.74 -19.84 -2.38
N ALA A 82 -4.34 -20.18 -1.16
CA ALA A 82 -4.65 -21.46 -0.52
C ALA A 82 -6.17 -21.63 -0.29
N ALA A 83 -6.85 -20.58 0.19
CA ALA A 83 -8.30 -20.57 0.38
C ALA A 83 -9.06 -20.73 -0.95
N SER A 84 -8.55 -20.13 -2.03
CA SER A 84 -9.12 -20.30 -3.38
C SER A 84 -8.98 -21.76 -3.85
N GLN A 85 -7.84 -22.40 -3.64
CA GLN A 85 -7.62 -23.82 -3.96
C GLN A 85 -8.54 -24.74 -3.13
N ALA A 86 -8.84 -24.36 -1.90
CA ALA A 86 -9.78 -25.06 -1.02
C ALA A 86 -11.26 -24.73 -1.30
N HIS A 87 -11.57 -23.90 -2.31
CA HIS A 87 -12.91 -23.43 -2.68
C HIS A 87 -13.63 -22.61 -1.58
N HIS A 88 -12.87 -21.93 -0.72
CA HIS A 88 -13.38 -21.06 0.36
C HIS A 88 -12.64 -19.71 0.40
N PRO A 89 -12.48 -18.99 -0.73
CA PRO A 89 -11.79 -17.70 -0.75
C PRO A 89 -12.61 -16.61 -0.04
N PRO A 90 -11.98 -15.50 0.41
CA PRO A 90 -12.72 -14.28 0.73
C PRO A 90 -13.32 -13.66 -0.54
N HIS A 91 -14.25 -12.71 -0.39
CA HIS A 91 -14.78 -11.96 -1.54
C HIS A 91 -13.75 -10.98 -2.09
N LEU A 92 -13.04 -10.31 -1.18
CA LEU A 92 -11.98 -9.34 -1.47
C LEU A 92 -10.70 -9.72 -0.73
N VAL A 93 -9.58 -9.54 -1.39
CA VAL A 93 -8.26 -9.67 -0.77
C VAL A 93 -7.37 -8.47 -1.13
N GLN A 94 -6.72 -7.90 -0.12
CA GLN A 94 -5.72 -6.86 -0.28
C GLN A 94 -4.37 -7.50 -0.59
N VAL A 95 -3.86 -7.27 -1.80
CA VAL A 95 -2.55 -7.79 -2.23
C VAL A 95 -1.65 -6.64 -2.64
N PHE A 96 -0.44 -6.61 -2.09
CA PHE A 96 0.56 -5.62 -2.45
C PHE A 96 1.04 -5.78 -3.90
N GLU A 97 1.68 -4.75 -4.43
CA GLU A 97 1.99 -4.60 -5.86
C GLU A 97 2.78 -5.78 -6.44
N VAL A 98 3.70 -6.37 -5.67
CA VAL A 98 4.50 -7.53 -6.14
C VAL A 98 3.69 -8.81 -6.35
N GLY A 99 2.52 -8.93 -5.74
CA GLY A 99 1.60 -10.06 -5.96
C GLY A 99 0.86 -10.00 -7.30
N THR A 100 0.94 -8.88 -8.03
CA THR A 100 0.11 -8.63 -9.22
C THR A 100 0.23 -9.72 -10.29
N GLN A 101 1.44 -10.14 -10.68
CA GLN A 101 1.60 -11.16 -11.73
C GLN A 101 1.09 -12.54 -11.28
N THR A 102 1.34 -12.89 -10.03
CA THR A 102 0.84 -14.14 -9.42
C THR A 102 -0.69 -14.15 -9.42
N MET A 103 -1.34 -13.07 -8.99
CA MET A 103 -2.80 -12.96 -9.01
C MET A 103 -3.38 -13.01 -10.43
N LEU A 104 -2.78 -12.31 -11.40
CA LEU A 104 -3.23 -12.31 -12.80
C LEU A 104 -3.24 -13.69 -13.46
N LEU A 105 -2.42 -14.63 -12.97
CA LEU A 105 -2.28 -15.97 -13.53
C LEU A 105 -2.84 -17.07 -12.63
N SER A 106 -3.27 -16.75 -11.42
CA SER A 106 -3.75 -17.73 -10.42
C SER A 106 -5.01 -18.49 -10.86
N GLY A 107 -5.80 -17.92 -11.79
CA GLY A 107 -7.14 -18.42 -12.12
C GLY A 107 -8.19 -18.15 -11.03
N ALA A 108 -7.82 -17.52 -9.93
CA ALA A 108 -8.68 -17.28 -8.76
C ALA A 108 -9.42 -15.92 -8.80
N VAL A 109 -9.13 -15.08 -9.78
CA VAL A 109 -9.57 -13.68 -9.82
C VAL A 109 -10.80 -13.48 -10.71
N TYR A 110 -11.78 -12.75 -10.18
CA TYR A 110 -12.82 -12.12 -10.98
C TYR A 110 -12.38 -10.69 -11.34
N PRO A 111 -11.99 -10.39 -12.60
CA PRO A 111 -11.43 -9.09 -12.94
C PRO A 111 -12.41 -7.95 -12.65
N VAL A 112 -11.90 -6.87 -12.03
CA VAL A 112 -12.74 -5.74 -11.63
C VAL A 112 -13.47 -5.10 -12.82
N TYR A 113 -12.83 -4.99 -14.00
CA TYR A 113 -13.48 -4.46 -15.19
C TYR A 113 -14.72 -5.31 -15.58
N GLN A 114 -14.63 -6.64 -15.43
CA GLN A 114 -15.73 -7.56 -15.74
C GLN A 114 -16.83 -7.49 -14.69
N LEU A 115 -16.45 -7.50 -13.40
CA LEU A 115 -17.39 -7.35 -12.28
C LEU A 115 -18.26 -6.09 -12.46
N MET A 116 -17.63 -4.95 -12.75
CA MET A 116 -18.34 -3.68 -12.91
C MET A 116 -19.28 -3.70 -14.11
N GLN A 117 -18.85 -4.32 -15.21
CA GLN A 117 -19.69 -4.50 -16.41
C GLN A 117 -20.91 -5.39 -16.12
N ASP A 118 -20.70 -6.54 -15.47
CA ASP A 118 -21.76 -7.53 -15.21
C ASP A 118 -22.81 -6.99 -14.22
N HIS A 119 -22.40 -6.08 -13.32
CA HIS A 119 -23.30 -5.41 -12.37
C HIS A 119 -23.77 -4.02 -12.82
N HIS A 120 -23.51 -3.62 -14.08
CA HIS A 120 -23.92 -2.34 -14.66
C HIS A 120 -23.48 -1.10 -13.86
N ILE A 121 -22.31 -1.18 -13.20
CA ILE A 121 -21.73 -0.08 -12.43
C ILE A 121 -20.65 0.60 -13.26
N ALA A 122 -20.86 1.89 -13.55
CA ALA A 122 -19.87 2.70 -14.26
C ALA A 122 -18.91 3.37 -13.28
N ILE A 123 -17.60 3.19 -13.50
CA ILE A 123 -16.51 3.97 -12.87
C ILE A 123 -15.65 4.49 -14.01
N ASP A 124 -15.39 5.80 -14.01
CA ASP A 124 -14.47 6.40 -14.97
C ASP A 124 -13.03 6.17 -14.53
N TRP A 125 -12.46 5.04 -14.96
CA TRP A 125 -11.08 4.67 -14.67
C TRP A 125 -10.05 5.63 -15.27
N SER A 126 -10.41 6.40 -16.31
CA SER A 126 -9.50 7.36 -16.94
C SER A 126 -9.11 8.51 -16.00
N THR A 127 -9.89 8.72 -14.94
CA THR A 127 -9.63 9.72 -13.91
C THR A 127 -8.56 9.28 -12.90
N PHE A 128 -8.20 8.00 -12.88
CA PHE A 128 -7.18 7.51 -11.95
C PHE A 128 -5.78 7.88 -12.44
N ILE A 129 -4.86 8.17 -11.50
CA ILE A 129 -3.49 8.55 -11.85
C ILE A 129 -2.80 7.42 -12.62
N ALA A 130 -2.20 7.77 -13.75
CA ALA A 130 -1.70 6.80 -14.74
C ALA A 130 -0.70 5.77 -14.19
N PRO A 131 0.27 6.10 -13.32
CA PRO A 131 1.18 5.11 -12.73
C PRO A 131 0.46 4.03 -11.90
N VAL A 132 -0.61 4.39 -11.20
CA VAL A 132 -1.40 3.44 -10.39
C VAL A 132 -2.27 2.56 -11.29
N LEU A 133 -3.02 3.20 -12.22
CA LEU A 133 -3.90 2.49 -13.14
C LEU A 133 -3.13 1.49 -14.02
N SER A 134 -2.01 1.92 -14.61
CA SER A 134 -1.23 1.08 -15.52
C SER A 134 -0.61 -0.14 -14.84
N TYR A 135 -0.27 -0.02 -13.56
CA TYR A 135 0.33 -1.11 -12.81
C TYR A 135 -0.63 -2.32 -12.67
N TYR A 136 -1.92 -2.06 -12.42
CA TYR A 136 -2.94 -3.09 -12.18
C TYR A 136 -3.79 -3.42 -13.42
N SER A 137 -3.45 -2.84 -14.57
CA SER A 137 -4.13 -3.09 -15.84
C SER A 137 -3.35 -4.07 -16.73
N LYS A 138 -4.08 -4.91 -17.46
CA LYS A 138 -3.57 -5.79 -18.51
C LYS A 138 -4.37 -5.55 -19.78
N GLN A 139 -3.70 -5.29 -20.89
CA GLN A 139 -4.33 -4.98 -22.19
C GLN A 139 -5.38 -3.84 -22.08
N GLY A 140 -5.07 -2.80 -21.31
CA GLY A 140 -5.95 -1.65 -21.11
C GLY A 140 -7.16 -1.88 -20.20
N ARG A 141 -7.30 -3.05 -19.57
CA ARG A 141 -8.40 -3.42 -18.67
C ARG A 141 -7.90 -3.55 -17.24
N LEU A 142 -8.62 -2.98 -16.28
CA LEU A 142 -8.29 -3.01 -14.86
C LEU A 142 -8.71 -4.33 -14.21
N TYR A 143 -7.75 -5.07 -13.65
CA TYR A 143 -7.99 -6.38 -13.06
C TYR A 143 -8.26 -6.35 -11.55
N SER A 144 -7.73 -5.36 -10.85
CA SER A 144 -7.97 -5.16 -9.42
C SER A 144 -8.20 -3.69 -9.12
N MET A 145 -8.94 -3.39 -8.05
CA MET A 145 -9.22 -2.01 -7.62
C MET A 145 -8.02 -1.42 -6.88
N PRO A 146 -7.33 -0.40 -7.41
CA PRO A 146 -6.31 0.31 -6.66
C PRO A 146 -6.86 0.82 -5.33
N PHE A 147 -6.10 0.66 -4.25
CA PHE A 147 -6.60 1.01 -2.92
C PHE A 147 -5.63 1.92 -2.17
N ASN A 148 -4.55 1.38 -1.63
CA ASN A 148 -3.58 2.14 -0.84
C ASN A 148 -2.25 2.26 -1.60
N ALA A 149 -2.15 3.29 -2.43
CA ALA A 149 -0.94 3.57 -3.20
C ALA A 149 -0.01 4.51 -2.44
N SER A 150 1.29 4.23 -2.49
CA SER A 150 2.37 5.05 -1.95
C SER A 150 3.57 5.04 -2.89
N THR A 151 4.62 5.78 -2.54
CA THR A 151 5.93 5.72 -3.20
C THR A 151 7.01 6.03 -2.16
N PRO A 152 8.26 5.54 -2.29
CA PRO A 152 9.28 5.90 -1.31
C PRO A 152 9.68 7.36 -1.46
N ILE A 153 9.86 8.03 -0.32
CA ILE A 153 10.35 9.42 -0.23
C ILE A 153 11.42 9.51 0.85
N LEU A 154 12.15 10.60 0.86
CA LEU A 154 13.10 10.94 1.93
C LEU A 154 12.35 11.69 3.05
N TYR A 155 12.50 11.25 4.28
CA TYR A 155 12.16 11.97 5.52
C TYR A 155 13.44 12.49 6.19
N TYR A 156 13.37 13.63 6.88
CA TYR A 156 14.51 14.15 7.63
C TYR A 156 14.09 14.89 8.90
N ASN A 157 14.93 14.81 9.91
CA ASN A 157 14.77 15.46 11.21
C ASN A 157 15.29 16.90 11.14
N LYS A 158 14.38 17.89 11.19
CA LYS A 158 14.72 19.32 11.09
C LYS A 158 15.54 19.83 12.28
N ASP A 159 15.31 19.29 13.49
CA ASP A 159 16.08 19.66 14.66
C ASP A 159 17.53 19.17 14.57
N ALA A 160 17.73 17.94 14.09
CA ALA A 160 19.08 17.42 13.84
C ALA A 160 19.82 18.26 12.79
N PHE A 161 19.13 18.65 11.71
CA PHE A 161 19.70 19.55 10.68
C PHE A 161 20.10 20.89 11.30
N GLY A 162 19.21 21.53 12.08
CA GLY A 162 19.50 22.81 12.75
C GLY A 162 20.70 22.71 13.70
N ARG A 163 20.77 21.64 14.51
CA ARG A 163 21.93 21.41 15.42
C ARG A 163 23.26 21.23 14.66
N ALA A 164 23.19 20.68 13.44
CA ALA A 164 24.38 20.52 12.60
C ALA A 164 24.73 21.76 11.75
N GLY A 165 23.96 22.85 11.85
CA GLY A 165 24.13 24.05 11.02
C GLY A 165 23.67 23.86 9.55
N LEU A 166 22.90 22.83 9.26
CA LEU A 166 22.25 22.63 7.97
C LEU A 166 20.92 23.40 7.93
N ASP A 167 20.52 23.82 6.74
CA ASP A 167 19.21 24.46 6.52
C ASP A 167 18.08 23.43 6.75
N PRO A 168 17.23 23.59 7.79
CA PRO A 168 16.15 22.66 8.10
C PRO A 168 14.98 22.72 7.09
N THR A 169 15.02 23.61 6.10
CA THR A 169 14.03 23.70 5.03
C THR A 169 14.48 23.03 3.72
N ARG A 170 15.75 22.63 3.65
CA ARG A 170 16.38 22.09 2.45
C ARG A 170 16.79 20.62 2.61
N PRO A 171 15.99 19.64 2.19
CA PRO A 171 16.39 18.23 2.12
C PRO A 171 17.48 18.01 1.05
N PRO A 172 18.36 16.99 1.21
CA PRO A 172 19.31 16.62 0.16
C PRO A 172 18.56 16.11 -1.09
N ARG A 173 19.10 16.45 -2.27
CA ARG A 173 18.50 16.10 -3.58
C ARG A 173 19.30 15.05 -4.33
N THR A 174 20.57 14.91 -3.98
CA THR A 174 21.50 13.97 -4.61
C THR A 174 22.13 13.07 -3.56
N TRP A 175 22.63 11.91 -4.00
CA TRP A 175 23.34 11.00 -3.12
C TRP A 175 24.64 11.63 -2.58
N GLN A 176 25.28 12.52 -3.33
CA GLN A 176 26.42 13.31 -2.88
C GLN A 176 26.00 14.27 -1.73
N GLU A 177 24.83 14.91 -1.86
CA GLU A 177 24.31 15.75 -0.76
C GLU A 177 23.92 14.91 0.45
N VAL A 178 23.36 13.69 0.27
CA VAL A 178 23.09 12.77 1.39
C VAL A 178 24.37 12.45 2.15
N GLU A 179 25.46 12.13 1.45
CA GLU A 179 26.77 11.87 2.06
C GLU A 179 27.30 13.09 2.81
N ALA A 180 27.29 14.26 2.16
CA ALA A 180 27.79 15.50 2.73
C ALA A 180 27.02 15.93 3.98
N PHE A 181 25.66 15.85 3.92
CA PHE A 181 24.80 16.20 5.05
C PHE A 181 24.96 15.18 6.19
N SER A 182 25.00 13.88 5.86
CA SER A 182 25.28 12.84 6.88
C SER A 182 26.60 13.06 7.58
N THR A 183 27.67 13.36 6.82
CA THR A 183 28.99 13.65 7.39
C THR A 183 28.94 14.87 8.32
N THR A 184 28.22 15.92 7.95
CA THR A 184 28.02 17.12 8.77
C THR A 184 27.26 16.81 10.05
N LEU A 185 26.15 16.03 9.95
CA LEU A 185 25.34 15.58 11.08
C LEU A 185 26.15 14.75 12.09
N LEU A 186 26.95 13.81 11.59
CA LEU A 186 27.80 12.96 12.40
C LEU A 186 28.92 13.79 13.13
N ARG A 187 29.59 14.67 12.39
CA ARG A 187 30.66 15.55 12.98
C ARG A 187 30.12 16.50 14.03
N ALA A 188 28.91 17.01 13.86
CA ALA A 188 28.25 17.87 14.84
C ALA A 188 27.67 17.10 16.03
N GLY A 189 27.73 15.77 16.06
CA GLY A 189 27.06 14.94 17.06
C GLY A 189 25.52 15.11 17.06
N ALA A 190 24.95 15.57 15.95
CA ALA A 190 23.54 15.86 15.86
C ALA A 190 22.68 14.58 15.70
N ALA A 191 23.28 13.51 15.20
CA ALA A 191 22.68 12.16 15.16
C ALA A 191 23.80 11.10 15.10
N PRO A 192 23.61 9.89 15.66
CA PRO A 192 24.58 8.79 15.59
C PRO A 192 24.74 8.17 14.20
N CYS A 193 23.77 8.38 13.28
CA CYS A 193 23.86 7.94 11.90
C CYS A 193 23.21 8.95 10.94
N GLY A 194 23.68 8.99 9.68
CA GLY A 194 23.17 9.91 8.68
C GLY A 194 21.78 9.52 8.21
N PHE A 195 21.62 8.30 7.69
CA PHE A 195 20.31 7.81 7.21
C PHE A 195 20.13 6.31 7.37
N THR A 196 18.86 5.91 7.35
CA THR A 196 18.43 4.51 7.28
C THR A 196 17.35 4.35 6.21
N VAL A 197 16.96 3.12 5.92
CA VAL A 197 15.93 2.80 4.91
C VAL A 197 14.96 1.73 5.43
N GLY A 198 13.70 1.81 5.05
CA GLY A 198 12.76 0.72 5.19
C GLY A 198 12.48 0.07 3.83
N TRP A 199 11.99 -1.16 3.83
CA TRP A 199 11.74 -1.94 2.62
C TRP A 199 12.92 -1.92 1.64
N PRO A 200 14.14 -2.35 2.04
CA PRO A 200 15.38 -2.11 1.29
C PRO A 200 15.34 -2.56 -0.16
N SER A 201 14.78 -3.73 -0.49
CA SER A 201 14.61 -4.16 -1.88
C SER A 201 13.79 -3.15 -2.68
N TRP A 202 12.62 -2.76 -2.15
CA TRP A 202 11.72 -1.84 -2.83
C TRP A 202 12.30 -0.43 -2.95
N THR A 203 12.87 0.12 -1.87
CA THR A 203 13.38 1.49 -1.83
C THR A 203 14.72 1.65 -2.53
N MET A 204 15.68 0.71 -2.31
CA MET A 204 17.07 0.86 -2.76
C MET A 204 17.41 0.08 -4.02
N VAL A 205 16.60 -0.90 -4.43
CA VAL A 205 16.85 -1.62 -5.68
C VAL A 205 15.78 -1.29 -6.71
N GLU A 206 14.53 -1.63 -6.46
CA GLU A 206 13.44 -1.48 -7.44
C GLU A 206 13.20 -0.01 -7.81
N ASN A 207 12.99 0.85 -6.81
CA ASN A 207 12.76 2.27 -7.03
C ASN A 207 14.00 3.01 -7.54
N MET A 208 15.21 2.62 -7.10
CA MET A 208 16.43 3.26 -7.62
C MET A 208 16.62 2.96 -9.11
N HIS A 209 16.33 1.74 -9.58
CA HIS A 209 16.37 1.44 -11.02
C HIS A 209 15.36 2.28 -11.80
N ALA A 210 14.12 2.36 -11.32
CA ALA A 210 13.08 3.16 -11.98
C ALA A 210 13.41 4.66 -11.98
N TRP A 211 13.81 5.21 -10.82
CA TRP A 211 14.15 6.61 -10.61
C TRP A 211 15.31 7.11 -11.49
N HIS A 212 16.24 6.19 -11.80
CA HIS A 212 17.38 6.45 -12.67
C HIS A 212 17.18 5.92 -14.11
N ASN A 213 15.94 5.52 -14.44
CA ASN A 213 15.56 4.94 -15.74
C ASN A 213 16.45 3.77 -16.17
N GLN A 214 16.78 2.90 -15.21
CA GLN A 214 17.54 1.68 -15.44
C GLN A 214 16.63 0.46 -15.47
N PRO A 215 16.93 -0.57 -16.28
CA PRO A 215 16.15 -1.78 -16.31
C PRO A 215 16.35 -2.57 -15.00
N PHE A 216 15.25 -2.99 -14.37
CA PHE A 216 15.28 -3.91 -13.24
C PHE A 216 15.30 -5.38 -13.69
N ALA A 217 14.54 -5.69 -14.76
CA ALA A 217 14.47 -7.02 -15.37
C ALA A 217 14.30 -6.95 -16.89
N THR A 218 14.59 -8.05 -17.56
CA THR A 218 14.34 -8.23 -19.01
C THR A 218 12.83 -8.13 -19.33
N LYS A 219 12.48 -8.17 -20.60
CA LYS A 219 11.08 -8.11 -21.08
C LYS A 219 10.31 -6.89 -20.53
N TYR A 220 10.97 -5.72 -20.51
CA TYR A 220 10.39 -4.47 -19.98
C TYR A 220 9.87 -4.66 -18.53
N ASN A 221 10.75 -5.12 -17.65
CA ASN A 221 10.43 -5.46 -16.26
C ASN A 221 9.29 -6.50 -16.13
N GLY A 222 9.25 -7.50 -17.03
CA GLY A 222 8.26 -8.58 -17.02
C GLY A 222 6.94 -8.29 -17.77
N PHE A 223 6.69 -7.06 -18.22
CA PHE A 223 5.44 -6.73 -18.93
C PHE A 223 5.27 -7.41 -20.30
N ALA A 224 6.36 -7.83 -20.93
CA ALA A 224 6.36 -8.48 -22.25
C ALA A 224 6.50 -10.01 -22.19
N GLY A 225 6.36 -10.63 -21.02
CA GLY A 225 6.32 -12.08 -20.90
C GLY A 225 6.99 -12.62 -19.65
N LEU A 226 6.77 -13.91 -19.38
CA LEU A 226 7.17 -14.57 -18.12
C LEU A 226 8.64 -15.01 -18.08
N ALA A 227 9.26 -15.33 -19.24
CA ALA A 227 10.65 -15.72 -19.32
C ALA A 227 11.58 -14.52 -19.11
N THR A 228 11.69 -14.07 -17.87
CA THR A 228 12.43 -12.89 -17.43
C THR A 228 13.67 -13.26 -16.66
N LYS A 229 14.61 -12.32 -16.56
CA LYS A 229 15.80 -12.36 -15.73
C LYS A 229 16.02 -10.99 -15.11
N LEU A 230 16.46 -10.92 -13.85
CA LEU A 230 16.83 -9.66 -13.22
C LEU A 230 18.09 -9.05 -13.89
N LEU A 231 18.20 -7.74 -13.83
CA LEU A 231 19.33 -6.96 -14.38
C LEU A 231 19.97 -6.06 -13.31
N ILE A 232 19.71 -6.35 -12.03
CA ILE A 232 20.15 -5.53 -10.89
C ILE A 232 21.64 -5.59 -10.61
N ASN A 233 22.35 -6.58 -11.15
CA ASN A 233 23.81 -6.74 -11.06
C ASN A 233 24.58 -5.97 -12.14
N GLY A 234 23.92 -5.11 -12.91
CA GLY A 234 24.58 -4.21 -13.86
C GLY A 234 25.34 -3.08 -13.18
N ALA A 235 26.09 -2.30 -13.96
CA ALA A 235 26.97 -1.24 -13.45
C ALA A 235 26.25 -0.25 -12.51
N PHE A 236 24.99 0.08 -12.77
CA PHE A 236 24.19 0.96 -11.90
C PHE A 236 23.92 0.33 -10.54
N GLY A 237 23.38 -0.89 -10.51
CA GLY A 237 23.04 -1.58 -9.27
C GLY A 237 24.26 -1.83 -8.40
N VAL A 238 25.35 -2.34 -9.00
CA VAL A 238 26.63 -2.57 -8.29
C VAL A 238 27.21 -1.27 -7.71
N LYS A 239 27.19 -0.18 -8.49
CA LYS A 239 27.61 1.15 -8.00
C LYS A 239 26.75 1.59 -6.81
N HIS A 240 25.42 1.51 -6.93
CA HIS A 240 24.53 2.02 -5.90
C HIS A 240 24.61 1.22 -4.61
N ILE A 241 24.50 -0.10 -4.69
CA ILE A 241 24.56 -0.99 -3.52
C ILE A 241 25.97 -1.01 -2.91
N GLY A 242 27.02 -0.98 -3.74
CA GLY A 242 28.39 -0.86 -3.27
C GLY A 242 28.65 0.42 -2.48
N GLN A 243 28.05 1.54 -2.91
CA GLN A 243 28.15 2.79 -2.17
C GLN A 243 27.39 2.73 -0.83
N LEU A 244 26.20 2.11 -0.80
CA LEU A 244 25.48 1.89 0.46
C LEU A 244 26.30 1.02 1.43
N ALA A 245 26.93 -0.04 0.94
CA ALA A 245 27.82 -0.87 1.74
C ALA A 245 29.02 -0.09 2.31
N ALA A 246 29.65 0.76 1.51
CA ALA A 246 30.72 1.65 1.97
C ALA A 246 30.23 2.65 3.04
N TRP A 247 29.04 3.21 2.84
CA TRP A 247 28.42 4.11 3.83
C TRP A 247 27.99 3.38 5.12
N GLN A 248 27.62 2.12 5.04
CA GLN A 248 27.35 1.28 6.22
C GLN A 248 28.59 1.16 7.08
N GLN A 249 29.76 0.90 6.49
CA GLN A 249 31.04 0.82 7.20
C GLN A 249 31.48 2.19 7.77
N ALA A 250 31.12 3.29 7.12
CA ALA A 250 31.41 4.65 7.54
C ALA A 250 30.36 5.24 8.52
N HIS A 251 29.37 4.49 8.95
CA HIS A 251 28.24 4.93 9.78
C HIS A 251 27.37 6.05 9.18
N ILE A 252 27.56 6.35 7.90
CA ILE A 252 26.72 7.30 7.13
C ILE A 252 25.35 6.69 6.90
N PHE A 253 25.29 5.42 6.49
CA PHE A 253 24.11 4.59 6.37
C PHE A 253 24.06 3.56 7.49
N ARG A 254 22.86 3.25 7.99
CA ARG A 254 22.60 2.14 8.90
C ARG A 254 21.50 1.27 8.33
N TYR A 255 21.80 0.02 8.00
CA TYR A 255 20.78 -0.97 7.71
C TYR A 255 20.00 -1.29 8.98
N GLY A 256 18.69 -1.11 8.96
CA GLY A 256 17.82 -1.25 10.13
C GLY A 256 16.94 -2.50 10.10
N GLY A 257 17.10 -3.39 9.09
CA GLY A 257 16.30 -4.59 8.90
C GLY A 257 15.29 -4.47 7.75
N ARG A 258 14.49 -5.51 7.59
CA ARG A 258 13.49 -5.62 6.52
C ARG A 258 12.24 -4.80 6.83
N GLU A 259 11.43 -4.56 5.81
CA GLU A 259 10.13 -3.90 5.91
C GLU A 259 10.18 -2.60 6.73
N ARG A 260 9.50 -2.57 7.85
CA ARG A 260 9.38 -1.41 8.75
C ARG A 260 10.33 -1.45 9.95
N ALA A 261 11.27 -2.40 10.00
CA ALA A 261 12.14 -2.57 11.16
C ALA A 261 12.96 -1.32 11.51
N ALA A 262 13.30 -0.48 10.53
CA ALA A 262 14.03 0.77 10.71
C ALA A 262 13.17 1.96 11.18
N ASP A 263 11.83 1.83 11.30
CA ASP A 263 10.96 2.94 11.70
C ASP A 263 11.39 3.54 13.06
N SER A 264 11.67 2.68 14.04
CA SER A 264 12.11 3.08 15.37
C SER A 264 13.44 3.83 15.37
N THR A 265 14.38 3.46 14.50
CA THR A 265 15.69 4.11 14.35
C THR A 265 15.55 5.60 13.98
N PHE A 266 14.60 5.92 13.09
CA PHE A 266 14.31 7.32 12.75
C PHE A 266 13.52 8.02 13.87
N LEU A 267 12.45 7.41 14.38
CA LEU A 267 11.59 8.01 15.40
C LEU A 267 12.31 8.27 16.73
N GLN A 268 13.35 7.51 17.05
CA GLN A 268 14.23 7.76 18.21
C GLN A 268 15.32 8.79 17.94
N GLY A 269 15.40 9.33 16.71
CA GLY A 269 16.40 10.29 16.30
C GLY A 269 17.82 9.72 16.16
N GLU A 270 17.95 8.39 16.08
CA GLU A 270 19.25 7.74 15.90
C GLU A 270 19.81 8.01 14.50
N CYS A 271 18.98 7.95 13.45
CA CYS A 271 19.34 8.42 12.12
C CYS A 271 18.60 9.71 11.79
N ALA A 272 19.30 10.70 11.24
CA ALA A 272 18.73 12.01 10.93
C ALA A 272 17.86 12.01 9.67
N MET A 273 18.01 11.03 8.80
CA MET A 273 17.24 10.88 7.58
C MET A 273 16.72 9.44 7.44
N TYR A 274 15.60 9.28 6.71
CA TYR A 274 14.95 7.99 6.51
C TYR A 274 14.33 7.94 5.12
N ILE A 275 14.61 6.88 4.34
CA ILE A 275 13.92 6.64 3.07
C ILE A 275 12.90 5.53 3.27
N GLN A 276 11.63 5.87 3.09
CA GLN A 276 10.53 4.96 3.37
C GLN A 276 9.27 5.38 2.61
N SER A 277 8.24 4.55 2.65
CA SER A 277 6.93 4.80 2.07
C SER A 277 6.33 6.13 2.49
N SER A 278 5.76 6.87 1.55
CA SER A 278 4.97 8.08 1.83
C SER A 278 3.75 7.82 2.72
N ALA A 279 3.31 6.58 2.87
CA ALA A 279 2.23 6.20 3.79
C ALA A 279 2.55 6.48 5.27
N LEU A 280 3.85 6.59 5.65
CA LEU A 280 4.22 6.98 7.02
C LEU A 280 3.89 8.43 7.37
N ILE A 281 3.58 9.29 6.41
CA ILE A 281 3.23 10.68 6.67
C ILE A 281 2.08 10.78 7.68
N GLY A 282 1.04 9.96 7.52
CA GLY A 282 -0.10 9.96 8.45
C GLY A 282 0.28 9.60 9.89
N GLU A 283 1.19 8.63 10.06
CA GLU A 283 1.72 8.24 11.37
C GLU A 283 2.64 9.32 11.95
N PHE A 284 3.54 9.87 11.12
CA PHE A 284 4.49 10.89 11.57
C PHE A 284 3.82 12.22 11.92
N MET A 285 2.76 12.61 11.25
CA MET A 285 1.96 13.78 11.62
C MET A 285 1.40 13.69 13.05
N ARG A 286 1.16 12.49 13.56
CA ARG A 286 0.56 12.26 14.88
C ARG A 286 1.59 11.92 15.96
N HIS A 287 2.65 11.22 15.60
CA HIS A 287 3.52 10.54 16.57
C HIS A 287 5.01 10.87 16.46
N CYS A 288 5.47 11.56 15.41
CA CYS A 288 6.87 11.92 15.31
C CYS A 288 7.25 12.92 16.41
N PRO A 289 8.24 12.61 17.27
CA PRO A 289 8.54 13.43 18.46
C PRO A 289 9.35 14.69 18.18
N PHE A 290 9.68 14.97 16.92
CA PHE A 290 10.46 16.14 16.48
C PHE A 290 9.91 16.72 15.18
N PRO A 291 10.18 17.98 14.85
CA PRO A 291 9.86 18.55 13.55
C PRO A 291 10.61 17.83 12.44
N TRP A 292 9.86 17.44 11.41
CA TRP A 292 10.38 16.70 10.28
C TRP A 292 9.94 17.31 8.94
N GLY A 293 10.58 16.88 7.88
CA GLY A 293 10.23 17.26 6.51
C GLY A 293 10.40 16.11 5.55
N THR A 294 9.98 16.32 4.31
CA THR A 294 10.12 15.36 3.21
C THR A 294 10.96 15.94 2.07
N GLY A 295 11.58 15.04 1.33
CA GLY A 295 12.27 15.30 0.08
C GLY A 295 12.02 14.17 -0.92
N GLU A 296 12.25 14.45 -2.19
CA GLU A 296 12.26 13.40 -3.21
C GLU A 296 13.39 12.41 -2.93
N LEU A 297 13.32 11.22 -3.53
CA LEU A 297 14.43 10.28 -3.53
C LEU A 297 15.70 10.93 -4.06
N PRO A 298 16.86 10.75 -3.39
CA PRO A 298 18.12 11.26 -3.89
C PRO A 298 18.48 10.67 -5.26
N HIS A 299 19.18 11.46 -6.08
CA HIS A 299 19.54 11.11 -7.45
C HIS A 299 21.07 11.16 -7.66
N TRP A 300 21.60 10.23 -8.46
CA TRP A 300 23.04 10.19 -8.76
C TRP A 300 23.53 11.27 -9.76
N GLY A 301 22.58 11.91 -10.49
CA GLY A 301 22.95 12.84 -11.58
C GLY A 301 23.38 12.11 -12.86
N ALA A 302 24.10 12.82 -13.73
CA ALA A 302 24.59 12.25 -14.98
C ALA A 302 25.49 11.00 -14.74
N PRO A 303 25.43 9.97 -15.57
CA PRO A 303 24.69 9.90 -16.84
C PRO A 303 23.24 9.42 -16.74
N TYR A 304 22.68 9.29 -15.53
CA TYR A 304 21.37 8.69 -15.30
C TYR A 304 20.25 9.73 -15.41
N PRO A 305 19.27 9.57 -16.31
CA PRO A 305 18.14 10.48 -16.41
C PRO A 305 17.16 10.27 -15.25
N LYS A 306 16.71 11.36 -14.65
CA LYS A 306 15.70 11.32 -13.58
C LYS A 306 14.32 11.01 -14.15
N GLN A 307 13.65 9.99 -13.59
CA GLN A 307 12.34 9.51 -14.01
C GLN A 307 11.36 9.45 -12.83
N ASN A 308 10.22 8.77 -13.00
CA ASN A 308 9.26 8.54 -11.93
C ASN A 308 9.76 7.42 -11.00
N SER A 309 9.41 7.53 -9.72
CA SER A 309 9.45 6.37 -8.81
C SER A 309 8.35 5.37 -9.16
N LEU A 310 8.43 4.18 -8.60
CA LEU A 310 7.38 3.17 -8.65
C LEU A 310 6.37 3.36 -7.52
N ILE A 311 5.15 2.90 -7.76
CA ILE A 311 4.18 2.74 -6.69
C ILE A 311 4.60 1.60 -5.75
N GLY A 312 4.14 1.70 -4.51
CA GLY A 312 4.03 0.63 -3.54
C GLY A 312 2.63 0.61 -2.96
N GLY A 313 2.42 -0.25 -1.97
CA GLY A 313 1.13 -0.43 -1.36
C GLY A 313 0.36 -1.56 -2.01
N ALA A 314 -0.98 -1.49 -2.03
CA ALA A 314 -1.80 -2.62 -2.41
C ALA A 314 -3.05 -2.25 -3.20
N THR A 315 -3.66 -3.25 -3.78
CA THR A 315 -4.88 -3.23 -4.55
C THR A 315 -5.84 -4.30 -4.04
N LEU A 316 -7.14 -4.13 -4.26
CA LEU A 316 -8.15 -5.11 -3.88
C LEU A 316 -8.46 -6.02 -5.07
N TRP A 317 -8.26 -7.30 -4.87
CA TRP A 317 -8.61 -8.34 -5.83
C TRP A 317 -9.93 -8.97 -5.45
N VAL A 318 -10.83 -9.11 -6.42
CA VAL A 318 -12.08 -9.85 -6.24
C VAL A 318 -11.80 -11.32 -6.53
N MET A 319 -12.15 -12.19 -5.59
CA MET A 319 -11.93 -13.63 -5.74
C MET A 319 -13.15 -14.30 -6.41
N GLN A 320 -12.89 -15.35 -7.18
CA GLN A 320 -13.95 -16.17 -7.78
C GLN A 320 -14.59 -17.11 -6.76
N GLY A 321 -15.80 -17.64 -7.08
CA GLY A 321 -16.46 -18.70 -6.31
C GLY A 321 -17.60 -18.23 -5.42
N HIS A 322 -18.08 -17.00 -5.59
CA HIS A 322 -19.18 -16.42 -4.81
C HIS A 322 -20.48 -16.28 -5.61
N ARG A 323 -21.59 -16.04 -4.92
CA ARG A 323 -22.93 -15.87 -5.53
C ARG A 323 -23.07 -14.47 -6.15
N LEU A 324 -23.98 -14.32 -7.10
CA LEU A 324 -24.19 -13.05 -7.82
C LEU A 324 -24.61 -11.91 -6.89
N GLU A 325 -25.43 -12.18 -5.89
CA GLU A 325 -25.82 -11.15 -4.90
C GLU A 325 -24.66 -10.69 -4.01
N GLU A 326 -23.70 -11.56 -3.71
CA GLU A 326 -22.49 -11.21 -2.96
C GLU A 326 -21.57 -10.34 -3.84
N TYR A 327 -21.42 -10.68 -5.11
CA TYR A 327 -20.68 -9.85 -6.07
C TYR A 327 -21.30 -8.48 -6.29
N ALA A 328 -22.63 -8.36 -6.22
CA ALA A 328 -23.30 -7.05 -6.26
C ALA A 328 -22.87 -6.18 -5.06
N GLY A 329 -22.73 -6.76 -3.87
CA GLY A 329 -22.20 -6.09 -2.70
C GLY A 329 -20.76 -5.67 -2.87
N VAL A 330 -19.91 -6.55 -3.42
CA VAL A 330 -18.52 -6.22 -3.76
C VAL A 330 -18.44 -5.04 -4.73
N ALA A 331 -19.22 -5.09 -5.82
CA ALA A 331 -19.21 -4.06 -6.85
C ALA A 331 -19.64 -2.69 -6.29
N GLN A 332 -20.66 -2.65 -5.43
CA GLN A 332 -21.10 -1.42 -4.77
C GLN A 332 -20.05 -0.89 -3.78
N PHE A 333 -19.37 -1.76 -3.05
CA PHE A 333 -18.27 -1.36 -2.16
C PHE A 333 -17.09 -0.77 -2.94
N LEU A 334 -16.68 -1.39 -4.04
CA LEU A 334 -15.62 -0.84 -4.90
C LEU A 334 -16.02 0.51 -5.51
N GLN A 335 -17.29 0.68 -5.90
CA GLN A 335 -17.80 1.96 -6.35
C GLN A 335 -17.77 3.02 -5.23
N PHE A 336 -18.09 2.64 -4.00
CA PHE A 336 -17.99 3.52 -2.85
C PHE A 336 -16.54 3.99 -2.63
N LEU A 337 -15.56 3.07 -2.68
CA LEU A 337 -14.14 3.41 -2.55
C LEU A 337 -13.62 4.29 -3.70
N ALA A 338 -14.21 4.18 -4.90
CA ALA A 338 -13.84 5.01 -6.05
C ALA A 338 -14.29 6.47 -5.95
N ARG A 339 -15.19 6.80 -5.03
CA ARG A 339 -15.71 8.19 -4.88
C ARG A 339 -14.58 9.14 -4.46
N PRO A 340 -14.45 10.32 -5.10
CA PRO A 340 -13.40 11.29 -4.75
C PRO A 340 -13.37 11.65 -3.25
N ALA A 341 -14.53 11.82 -2.62
CA ALA A 341 -14.63 12.13 -1.19
C ALA A 341 -14.03 11.02 -0.30
N GLN A 342 -14.20 9.75 -0.66
CA GLN A 342 -13.60 8.63 0.08
C GLN A 342 -12.08 8.60 -0.08
N GLN A 343 -11.58 8.85 -1.28
CA GLN A 343 -10.15 8.92 -1.55
C GLN A 343 -9.48 10.12 -0.88
N GLU A 344 -10.16 11.27 -0.83
CA GLU A 344 -9.71 12.45 -0.09
C GLU A 344 -9.62 12.16 1.42
N ALA A 345 -10.67 11.58 2.01
CA ALA A 345 -10.69 11.21 3.43
C ALA A 345 -9.58 10.20 3.75
N TRP A 346 -9.43 9.16 2.91
CA TRP A 346 -8.37 8.17 3.03
C TRP A 346 -6.97 8.78 2.98
N HIS A 347 -6.72 9.69 2.02
CA HIS A 347 -5.45 10.41 1.91
C HIS A 347 -5.13 11.22 3.17
N ARG A 348 -6.10 12.00 3.66
CA ARG A 348 -5.93 12.83 4.86
C ARG A 348 -5.65 12.00 6.12
N GLN A 349 -6.32 10.86 6.25
CA GLN A 349 -6.25 10.00 7.43
C GLN A 349 -4.97 9.17 7.47
N THR A 350 -4.52 8.66 6.33
CA THR A 350 -3.48 7.61 6.26
C THR A 350 -2.16 8.07 5.68
N GLY A 351 -2.14 9.12 4.86
CA GLY A 351 -0.95 9.51 4.08
C GLY A 351 -0.75 8.73 2.78
N TYR A 352 -1.57 7.71 2.48
CA TYR A 352 -1.62 7.11 1.15
C TYR A 352 -2.09 8.12 0.11
N LEU A 353 -1.72 7.93 -1.14
CA LEU A 353 -2.07 8.86 -2.22
C LEU A 353 -3.58 8.85 -2.51
N ALA A 354 -4.14 10.01 -2.79
CA ALA A 354 -5.41 10.10 -3.50
C ALA A 354 -5.16 9.64 -4.94
N ILE A 355 -5.83 8.56 -5.35
CA ILE A 355 -5.48 7.82 -6.57
C ILE A 355 -6.27 8.26 -7.81
N SER A 356 -7.15 9.27 -7.68
CA SER A 356 -7.88 9.85 -8.81
C SER A 356 -7.68 11.36 -8.90
N GLN A 357 -7.72 11.89 -10.13
CA GLN A 357 -7.57 13.32 -10.39
C GLN A 357 -8.66 14.16 -9.68
N PRO A 358 -9.96 13.76 -9.67
CA PRO A 358 -10.97 14.53 -8.95
C PRO A 358 -10.72 14.66 -7.44
N ALA A 359 -10.16 13.61 -6.80
CA ALA A 359 -9.80 13.69 -5.38
C ALA A 359 -8.58 14.59 -5.16
N LEU A 360 -7.59 14.53 -6.05
CA LEU A 360 -6.41 15.39 -6.02
C LEU A 360 -6.80 16.86 -6.23
N ASP A 361 -7.68 17.16 -7.18
CA ASP A 361 -8.17 18.50 -7.48
C ASP A 361 -8.96 19.09 -6.28
N ALA A 362 -9.76 18.27 -5.61
CA ALA A 362 -10.48 18.65 -4.39
C ALA A 362 -9.50 19.03 -3.26
N LEU A 363 -8.46 18.24 -3.02
CA LEU A 363 -7.41 18.54 -2.05
C LEU A 363 -6.65 19.82 -2.38
N GLN A 364 -6.33 20.06 -3.66
CA GLN A 364 -5.66 21.28 -4.12
C GLN A 364 -6.57 22.52 -3.94
N THR A 365 -7.84 22.41 -4.35
CA THR A 365 -8.83 23.49 -4.23
C THR A 365 -9.09 23.85 -2.78
N ALA A 366 -9.10 22.87 -1.87
CA ALA A 366 -9.22 23.07 -0.43
C ALA A 366 -7.95 23.66 0.22
N GLY A 367 -6.88 23.91 -0.53
CA GLY A 367 -5.62 24.42 0.01
C GLY A 367 -4.89 23.43 0.92
N TYR A 368 -5.16 22.13 0.78
CA TYR A 368 -4.63 21.12 1.68
C TYR A 368 -3.11 21.00 1.61
N PHE A 369 -2.53 21.02 0.42
CA PHE A 369 -1.08 20.90 0.25
C PHE A 369 -0.30 22.15 0.65
N GLN A 370 -0.95 23.31 0.77
CA GLN A 370 -0.37 24.51 1.39
C GLN A 370 -0.26 24.35 2.91
N GLN A 371 -1.22 23.66 3.53
CA GLN A 371 -1.23 23.37 4.97
C GLN A 371 -0.34 22.17 5.31
N VAL A 372 -0.27 21.15 4.44
CA VAL A 372 0.46 19.90 4.64
C VAL A 372 1.39 19.63 3.45
N PRO A 373 2.42 20.49 3.21
CA PRO A 373 3.26 20.41 2.01
C PRO A 373 4.06 19.11 1.91
N VAL A 374 4.30 18.41 3.02
CA VAL A 374 5.03 17.14 3.06
C VAL A 374 4.35 16.03 2.24
N GLN A 375 3.03 16.11 2.07
CA GLN A 375 2.28 15.11 1.28
C GLN A 375 2.39 15.31 -0.24
N TRP A 376 2.76 16.53 -0.71
CA TRP A 376 2.94 16.78 -2.14
C TRP A 376 4.14 16.06 -2.75
N THR A 377 5.19 15.80 -1.96
CA THR A 377 6.44 15.19 -2.42
C THR A 377 6.21 13.88 -3.19
N ALA A 378 5.34 13.01 -2.68
CA ALA A 378 5.05 11.72 -3.29
C ALA A 378 4.34 11.87 -4.65
N PHE A 379 3.37 12.78 -4.77
CA PHE A 379 2.69 13.06 -6.04
C PHE A 379 3.67 13.59 -7.08
N GLY A 380 4.44 14.63 -6.74
CA GLY A 380 5.40 15.25 -7.66
C GLY A 380 6.45 14.27 -8.17
N GLN A 381 6.88 13.33 -7.33
CA GLN A 381 7.86 12.32 -7.69
C GLN A 381 7.27 11.23 -8.60
N LEU A 382 6.06 10.75 -8.30
CA LEU A 382 5.41 9.66 -9.02
C LEU A 382 4.91 10.09 -10.40
N THR A 383 4.52 11.36 -10.56
CA THR A 383 3.90 11.90 -11.79
C THR A 383 4.79 12.89 -12.52
N ARG A 384 6.11 12.87 -12.28
CA ARG A 384 7.08 13.82 -12.84
C ARG A 384 7.07 13.86 -14.37
N ALA A 385 6.97 12.70 -15.01
CA ALA A 385 7.02 12.53 -16.46
C ALA A 385 6.11 11.37 -16.90
N ALA A 386 5.93 11.21 -18.19
CA ALA A 386 5.33 10.00 -18.73
C ALA A 386 6.19 8.78 -18.36
N PRO A 387 5.60 7.70 -17.83
CA PRO A 387 6.36 6.51 -17.46
C PRO A 387 7.07 5.89 -18.66
N THR A 388 8.33 5.52 -18.49
CA THR A 388 9.09 4.72 -19.46
C THR A 388 8.83 3.23 -19.27
N VAL A 389 9.44 2.40 -20.11
CA VAL A 389 9.42 0.93 -19.94
C VAL A 389 10.11 0.48 -18.65
N HIS A 390 10.94 1.32 -18.02
CA HIS A 390 11.67 1.03 -16.78
C HIS A 390 11.00 1.63 -15.53
N SER A 391 10.17 2.67 -15.70
CA SER A 391 9.53 3.37 -14.57
C SER A 391 8.01 3.17 -14.48
N ARG A 392 7.39 2.37 -15.36
CA ARG A 392 5.95 2.09 -15.30
C ARG A 392 5.56 1.00 -14.30
N GLY A 393 6.53 0.27 -13.73
CA GLY A 393 6.29 -0.83 -12.80
C GLY A 393 7.19 -2.03 -13.04
N ILE A 394 6.98 -3.07 -12.20
CA ILE A 394 7.64 -4.37 -12.28
C ILE A 394 6.55 -5.44 -12.22
N ARG A 395 6.58 -6.42 -13.15
CA ARG A 395 5.55 -7.45 -13.25
C ARG A 395 6.20 -8.84 -13.37
N LEU A 396 6.66 -9.35 -12.24
CA LEU A 396 7.33 -10.65 -12.13
C LEU A 396 6.46 -11.66 -11.38
N GLY A 397 6.54 -12.91 -11.79
CA GLY A 397 5.92 -14.01 -11.04
C GLY A 397 6.70 -14.33 -9.77
N ASP A 398 6.00 -14.79 -8.73
CA ASP A 398 6.59 -15.11 -7.41
C ASP A 398 7.52 -14.00 -6.87
N PHE A 399 7.19 -12.75 -7.14
CA PHE A 399 8.06 -11.61 -6.83
C PHE A 399 8.26 -11.41 -5.31
N VAL A 400 7.35 -11.90 -4.48
CA VAL A 400 7.55 -11.95 -3.02
C VAL A 400 8.82 -12.71 -2.69
N GLN A 401 8.97 -13.93 -3.21
CA GLN A 401 10.16 -14.75 -3.01
C GLN A 401 11.42 -14.10 -3.59
N ILE A 402 11.30 -13.40 -4.72
CA ILE A 402 12.42 -12.65 -5.31
C ILE A 402 12.86 -11.49 -4.40
N ARG A 403 11.93 -10.77 -3.78
CA ARG A 403 12.27 -9.75 -2.75
C ARG A 403 13.02 -10.37 -1.58
N ASP A 404 12.58 -11.52 -1.07
CA ASP A 404 13.26 -12.20 0.03
C ASP A 404 14.70 -12.59 -0.34
N ILE A 405 14.93 -13.04 -1.57
CA ILE A 405 16.27 -13.31 -2.08
C ILE A 405 17.11 -12.03 -2.13
N ILE A 406 16.59 -10.96 -2.71
CA ILE A 406 17.30 -9.67 -2.78
C ILE A 406 17.61 -9.15 -1.38
N GLU A 407 16.67 -9.20 -0.43
CA GLU A 407 16.87 -8.77 0.95
C GLU A 407 17.98 -9.57 1.64
N ALA A 408 18.02 -10.90 1.47
CA ALA A 408 19.06 -11.73 2.06
C ALA A 408 20.46 -11.40 1.50
N GLU A 409 20.56 -11.10 0.21
CA GLU A 409 21.84 -10.71 -0.39
C GLU A 409 22.25 -9.29 0.02
N LEU A 410 21.30 -8.35 0.16
CA LEU A 410 21.59 -7.02 0.71
C LEU A 410 22.10 -7.11 2.15
N GLU A 411 21.50 -7.98 2.97
CA GLU A 411 21.97 -8.24 4.35
C GLU A 411 23.42 -8.74 4.38
N ALA A 412 23.75 -9.71 3.52
CA ALA A 412 25.11 -10.23 3.41
C ALA A 412 26.12 -9.16 2.92
N ILE A 413 25.71 -8.31 1.97
CA ILE A 413 26.53 -7.20 1.47
C ILE A 413 26.77 -6.17 2.59
N PHE A 414 25.73 -5.73 3.28
CA PHE A 414 25.84 -4.70 4.34
C PHE A 414 26.58 -5.21 5.58
N ALA A 415 26.53 -6.52 5.83
CA ALA A 415 27.34 -7.19 6.85
C ALA A 415 28.83 -7.35 6.45
N GLY A 416 29.20 -6.99 5.21
CA GLY A 416 30.55 -7.13 4.69
C GLY A 416 30.96 -8.58 4.36
N GLN A 417 29.99 -9.50 4.27
CA GLN A 417 30.23 -10.91 3.94
C GLN A 417 30.43 -11.12 2.44
N LYS A 418 29.85 -10.26 1.61
CA LYS A 418 29.92 -10.27 0.16
C LYS A 418 30.20 -8.87 -0.37
N THR A 419 30.85 -8.79 -1.53
CA THR A 419 30.84 -7.55 -2.32
C THR A 419 29.48 -7.32 -2.94
N ALA A 420 29.17 -6.07 -3.31
CA ALA A 420 27.93 -5.77 -4.03
C ALA A 420 27.79 -6.58 -5.32
N GLN A 421 28.88 -6.78 -6.08
CA GLN A 421 28.84 -7.60 -7.29
C GLN A 421 28.48 -9.05 -6.97
N GLN A 422 29.15 -9.68 -5.98
CA GLN A 422 28.88 -11.07 -5.61
C GLN A 422 27.42 -11.28 -5.15
N GLY A 423 26.93 -10.46 -4.21
CA GLY A 423 25.56 -10.62 -3.71
C GLY A 423 24.51 -10.35 -4.78
N LEU A 424 24.70 -9.31 -5.63
CA LEU A 424 23.75 -9.05 -6.70
C LEU A 424 23.80 -10.13 -7.81
N ASP A 425 24.95 -10.74 -8.11
CA ASP A 425 25.03 -11.87 -9.04
C ASP A 425 24.28 -13.08 -8.49
N GLU A 426 24.45 -13.42 -7.22
CA GLU A 426 23.73 -14.51 -6.57
C GLU A 426 22.21 -14.23 -6.49
N ALA A 427 21.81 -13.00 -6.19
CA ALA A 427 20.40 -12.60 -6.23
C ALA A 427 19.79 -12.80 -7.62
N VAL A 428 20.51 -12.44 -8.69
CA VAL A 428 20.07 -12.63 -10.08
C VAL A 428 19.95 -14.11 -10.41
N ASP A 429 20.90 -14.94 -10.03
CA ASP A 429 20.91 -16.37 -10.36
C ASP A 429 19.79 -17.11 -9.64
N MET A 430 19.61 -16.92 -8.32
CA MET A 430 18.52 -17.50 -7.55
C MET A 430 17.16 -17.04 -8.03
N SER A 431 17.00 -15.75 -8.28
CA SER A 431 15.73 -15.19 -8.80
C SER A 431 15.41 -15.69 -10.21
N THR A 432 16.42 -15.94 -11.04
CA THR A 432 16.23 -16.52 -12.37
C THR A 432 15.64 -17.94 -12.29
N ALA A 433 16.07 -18.74 -11.34
CA ALA A 433 15.50 -20.09 -11.10
C ALA A 433 14.01 -19.98 -10.69
N VAL A 434 13.66 -19.06 -9.79
CA VAL A 434 12.26 -18.78 -9.39
C VAL A 434 11.42 -18.39 -10.60
N LEU A 435 11.91 -17.44 -11.42
CA LEU A 435 11.21 -16.95 -12.61
C LEU A 435 11.02 -18.03 -13.68
N GLN A 436 12.01 -18.91 -13.86
CA GLN A 436 11.92 -20.06 -14.78
C GLN A 436 10.88 -21.07 -14.30
N ALA A 437 10.87 -21.41 -13.00
CA ALA A 437 9.89 -22.28 -12.40
C ALA A 437 8.47 -21.70 -12.52
N PHE A 438 8.30 -20.40 -12.26
CA PHE A 438 7.04 -19.72 -12.47
C PHE A 438 6.59 -19.78 -13.93
N ALA A 439 7.47 -19.42 -14.88
CA ALA A 439 7.14 -19.45 -16.30
C ALA A 439 6.76 -20.86 -16.80
N ALA A 440 7.36 -21.92 -16.26
CA ALA A 440 7.04 -23.31 -16.60
C ALA A 440 5.64 -23.72 -16.14
N ARG A 441 5.14 -23.19 -15.01
CA ARG A 441 3.78 -23.47 -14.49
C ARG A 441 2.66 -22.89 -15.37
N TYR A 442 2.95 -21.84 -16.16
CA TYR A 442 1.96 -21.07 -16.92
C TYR A 442 2.23 -21.06 -18.44
N ARG A 443 2.97 -22.05 -18.94
CA ARG A 443 3.19 -22.30 -20.39
C ARG A 443 2.04 -23.03 -21.04
#